data_e7555ef6a1bf31614b91631de154ce3b
#
_entry.id   e7555ef6a1bf31614b91631de154ce3b
#
_cell.length_a   1.000
_cell.length_b   1.000
_cell.length_c   1.000
_cell.angle_alpha   90.00
_cell.angle_beta   90.00
_cell.angle_gamma   90.00
#
_symmetry.space_group_name_H-M   'P 1'
#
loop_
_entity.id
_entity.type
_entity.pdbx_description
1 polymer ?
#
loop_
_entity_poly.entity_id
_entity_poly.type
_entity_poly.pdbx_seq_one_letter_code
_entity_poly.pdbx_strand_id
1 'polypeptide(L)'
;LKLDAKIFNADYGDIVDMENLDYDTDIVFTWNGTTSGVCLKDGNAIPHDRLGLTICDATSAAFAMDLPWAKLDVTTFSWQKVLGGEAAHGMLILSPRAAQRLENYTPSWPIPKIFRLTKNGKLIEGIFEGATINTPSMLALEDYLLSLEWAKSIGGKNELINRAKRNAKAIWDFCDSRDWIENLAINPST
;
A
#
# COMPACT_ATOMS: atom_id res chain seq x y z
N LEU A 1 -15.57 8.48 12.29
CA LEU A 1 -15.86 9.28 11.10
C LEU A 1 -17.20 8.84 10.54
N LYS A 2 -18.10 9.79 10.29
CA LYS A 2 -19.36 9.51 9.59
C LYS A 2 -19.09 9.74 8.09
N LEU A 3 -18.55 8.72 7.42
CA LEU A 3 -18.35 8.74 5.98
C LEU A 3 -19.51 8.00 5.33
N ASP A 4 -20.03 8.56 4.25
CA ASP A 4 -20.91 7.84 3.33
C ASP A 4 -20.02 6.99 2.43
N ALA A 5 -19.94 5.70 2.75
CA ALA A 5 -19.06 4.77 2.06
C ALA A 5 -19.85 3.57 1.54
N LYS A 6 -19.70 3.29 0.26
CA LYS A 6 -20.19 2.06 -0.36
C LYS A 6 -19.13 0.97 -0.22
N ILE A 7 -19.51 -0.17 0.34
CA ILE A 7 -18.61 -1.31 0.56
C ILE A 7 -18.87 -2.35 -0.53
N PHE A 8 -17.81 -2.77 -1.19
CA PHE A 8 -17.81 -3.87 -2.15
C PHE A 8 -17.09 -5.06 -1.53
N ASN A 9 -17.66 -6.24 -1.67
CA ASN A 9 -17.12 -7.49 -1.13
C ASN A 9 -16.97 -8.51 -2.26
N ALA A 10 -16.01 -9.40 -2.10
CA ALA A 10 -15.86 -10.62 -2.90
C ALA A 10 -15.88 -11.85 -1.99
N ASP A 11 -16.04 -13.01 -2.56
CA ASP A 11 -15.96 -14.26 -1.82
C ASP A 11 -14.53 -14.51 -1.30
N TYR A 12 -14.42 -15.36 -0.26
CA TYR A 12 -13.11 -15.65 0.32
C TYR A 12 -12.23 -16.40 -0.69
N GLY A 13 -11.06 -15.83 -0.97
CA GLY A 13 -10.16 -16.33 -2.02
C GLY A 13 -10.28 -15.58 -3.35
N ASP A 14 -11.24 -14.66 -3.45
CA ASP A 14 -11.42 -13.81 -4.62
C ASP A 14 -11.20 -12.34 -4.31
N ILE A 15 -11.24 -11.47 -5.32
CA ILE A 15 -11.06 -10.03 -5.21
C ILE A 15 -12.20 -9.31 -5.94
N VAL A 16 -12.57 -8.14 -5.41
CA VAL A 16 -13.58 -7.27 -6.04
C VAL A 16 -13.15 -6.92 -7.46
N ASP A 17 -14.11 -6.98 -8.38
CA ASP A 17 -13.89 -6.50 -9.74
C ASP A 17 -13.64 -4.99 -9.76
N MET A 18 -12.39 -4.64 -9.96
CA MET A 18 -11.94 -3.24 -9.98
C MET A 18 -12.33 -2.51 -11.26
N GLU A 19 -12.66 -3.20 -12.35
CA GLU A 19 -13.01 -2.57 -13.63
C GLU A 19 -14.38 -1.90 -13.59
N ASN A 20 -15.28 -2.42 -12.75
CA ASN A 20 -16.65 -1.95 -12.63
C ASN A 20 -16.89 -0.98 -11.45
N LEU A 21 -15.82 -0.43 -10.86
CA LEU A 21 -15.94 0.59 -9.83
C LEU A 21 -16.16 1.99 -10.41
N ASP A 22 -16.83 2.84 -9.64
CA ASP A 22 -17.03 4.25 -9.98
C ASP A 22 -15.80 5.09 -9.60
N TYR A 23 -14.91 5.30 -10.55
CA TYR A 23 -13.67 6.08 -10.37
C TYR A 23 -13.87 7.60 -10.39
N ASP A 24 -15.10 8.09 -10.49
CA ASP A 24 -15.41 9.49 -10.19
C ASP A 24 -15.44 9.74 -8.67
N THR A 25 -15.53 8.68 -7.87
CA THR A 25 -15.43 8.70 -6.41
C THR A 25 -14.06 8.20 -5.93
N ASP A 26 -13.70 8.51 -4.68
CA ASP A 26 -12.46 8.03 -4.08
C ASP A 26 -12.57 6.53 -3.76
N ILE A 27 -11.58 5.75 -4.17
CA ILE A 27 -11.52 4.30 -3.98
C ILE A 27 -10.46 3.95 -2.95
N VAL A 28 -10.86 3.26 -1.87
CA VAL A 28 -9.97 2.78 -0.81
C VAL A 28 -9.89 1.27 -0.89
N PHE A 29 -8.68 0.73 -1.01
CA PHE A 29 -8.46 -0.71 -1.15
C PHE A 29 -7.09 -1.15 -0.61
N THR A 30 -6.93 -2.45 -0.39
CA THR A 30 -5.64 -3.09 -0.15
C THR A 30 -5.13 -3.72 -1.44
N TRP A 31 -3.81 -3.63 -1.71
CA TRP A 31 -3.24 -4.26 -2.90
C TRP A 31 -3.34 -5.78 -2.85
N ASN A 32 -3.13 -6.35 -1.68
CA ASN A 32 -3.23 -7.79 -1.45
C ASN A 32 -3.78 -8.10 -0.06
N GLY A 33 -4.47 -9.23 0.04
CA GLY A 33 -5.09 -9.70 1.29
C GLY A 33 -4.11 -10.51 2.14
N THR A 34 -4.20 -10.34 3.47
CA THR A 34 -3.32 -11.03 4.42
C THR A 34 -3.69 -12.50 4.57
N THR A 35 -4.97 -12.80 4.79
CA THR A 35 -5.41 -14.15 5.19
C THR A 35 -5.63 -15.07 4.01
N SER A 36 -6.29 -14.56 2.95
CA SER A 36 -6.61 -15.35 1.76
C SER A 36 -5.46 -15.38 0.74
N GLY A 37 -4.49 -14.46 0.84
CA GLY A 37 -3.39 -14.36 -0.09
C GLY A 37 -3.77 -13.82 -1.48
N VAL A 38 -4.96 -13.25 -1.64
CA VAL A 38 -5.38 -12.64 -2.92
C VAL A 38 -4.59 -11.35 -3.18
N CYS A 39 -4.38 -11.01 -4.45
CA CYS A 39 -3.84 -9.70 -4.81
C CYS A 39 -4.43 -9.18 -6.11
N LEU A 40 -4.35 -7.86 -6.31
CA LEU A 40 -4.56 -7.27 -7.62
C LEU A 40 -3.48 -7.75 -8.59
N LYS A 41 -3.90 -8.22 -9.75
CA LYS A 41 -2.99 -8.73 -10.78
C LYS A 41 -2.05 -7.63 -11.27
N ASP A 42 -2.64 -6.47 -11.53
CA ASP A 42 -1.95 -5.27 -12.01
C ASP A 42 -2.84 -4.02 -11.78
N GLY A 43 -2.40 -2.88 -12.27
CA GLY A 43 -3.19 -1.64 -12.17
C GLY A 43 -4.02 -1.32 -13.41
N ASN A 44 -4.24 -2.26 -14.34
CA ASN A 44 -4.92 -1.96 -15.61
C ASN A 44 -6.36 -1.54 -15.41
N ALA A 45 -7.05 -2.13 -14.43
CA ALA A 45 -8.41 -1.77 -14.04
C ALA A 45 -8.57 -0.32 -13.55
N ILE A 46 -7.49 0.33 -13.11
CA ILE A 46 -7.52 1.71 -12.62
C ILE A 46 -7.36 2.67 -13.80
N PRO A 47 -8.37 3.47 -14.18
CA PRO A 47 -8.26 4.40 -15.30
C PRO A 47 -7.31 5.56 -15.00
N HIS A 48 -6.71 6.14 -16.05
CA HIS A 48 -5.82 7.28 -15.91
C HIS A 48 -6.59 8.61 -15.72
N ASP A 49 -7.75 8.72 -16.33
CA ASP A 49 -8.59 9.92 -16.38
C ASP A 49 -9.66 10.00 -15.28
N ARG A 50 -9.47 9.22 -14.21
CA ARG A 50 -10.37 9.19 -13.04
C ARG A 50 -10.44 10.55 -12.33
N LEU A 51 -11.59 10.91 -11.79
CA LEU A 51 -11.80 12.11 -10.97
C LEU A 51 -11.48 11.86 -9.50
N GLY A 52 -11.86 10.68 -8.99
CA GLY A 52 -11.58 10.25 -7.62
C GLY A 52 -10.11 9.90 -7.38
N LEU A 53 -9.73 9.84 -6.13
CA LEU A 53 -8.39 9.39 -5.69
C LEU A 53 -8.38 7.89 -5.44
N THR A 54 -7.27 7.25 -5.76
CA THR A 54 -7.00 5.86 -5.38
C THR A 54 -6.12 5.83 -4.14
N ILE A 55 -6.63 5.22 -3.08
CA ILE A 55 -6.01 5.14 -1.75
C ILE A 55 -5.72 3.68 -1.46
N CYS A 56 -4.45 3.32 -1.48
CA CYS A 56 -3.99 1.93 -1.43
C CYS A 56 -3.17 1.64 -0.18
N ASP A 57 -3.58 0.64 0.58
CA ASP A 57 -2.69 -0.02 1.52
C ASP A 57 -1.86 -1.06 0.77
N ALA A 58 -0.56 -0.81 0.66
CA ALA A 58 0.41 -1.66 0.00
C ALA A 58 1.40 -2.30 0.98
N THR A 59 1.02 -2.45 2.24
CA THR A 59 1.93 -2.91 3.30
C THR A 59 2.64 -4.22 2.95
N SER A 60 1.94 -5.19 2.39
CA SER A 60 2.56 -6.46 1.98
C SER A 60 3.10 -6.43 0.54
N ALA A 61 2.63 -5.51 -0.29
CA ALA A 61 3.02 -5.41 -1.70
C ALA A 61 4.28 -4.57 -1.92
N ALA A 62 4.49 -3.54 -1.09
CA ALA A 62 5.67 -2.69 -1.21
C ALA A 62 6.95 -3.51 -1.11
N PHE A 63 7.83 -3.36 -2.10
CA PHE A 63 9.07 -4.11 -2.29
C PHE A 63 8.92 -5.60 -2.66
N ALA A 64 7.71 -6.18 -2.58
CA ALA A 64 7.43 -7.55 -3.06
C ALA A 64 6.90 -7.56 -4.49
N MET A 65 6.17 -6.53 -4.88
CA MET A 65 5.46 -6.42 -6.14
C MET A 65 5.77 -5.11 -6.86
N ASP A 66 5.58 -5.11 -8.18
CA ASP A 66 5.71 -3.89 -8.97
C ASP A 66 4.37 -3.14 -8.97
N LEU A 67 4.32 -2.03 -8.22
CA LEU A 67 3.14 -1.22 -8.06
C LEU A 67 3.02 -0.17 -9.18
N PRO A 68 1.80 0.07 -9.71
CA PRO A 68 1.56 1.09 -10.75
C PRO A 68 1.50 2.50 -10.14
N TRP A 69 2.63 3.05 -9.71
CA TRP A 69 2.73 4.30 -8.96
C TRP A 69 1.98 5.47 -9.61
N ALA A 70 1.95 5.55 -10.93
CA ALA A 70 1.20 6.60 -11.66
C ALA A 70 -0.32 6.50 -11.48
N LYS A 71 -0.83 5.39 -10.96
CA LYS A 71 -2.24 5.12 -10.74
C LYS A 71 -2.62 5.09 -9.25
N LEU A 72 -1.66 5.30 -8.35
CA LEU A 72 -1.88 5.33 -6.90
C LEU A 72 -1.70 6.76 -6.39
N ASP A 73 -2.79 7.35 -5.88
CA ASP A 73 -2.76 8.74 -5.40
C ASP A 73 -2.31 8.84 -3.94
N VAL A 74 -2.73 7.89 -3.12
CA VAL A 74 -2.27 7.75 -1.73
C VAL A 74 -1.84 6.32 -1.54
N THR A 75 -0.60 6.10 -1.16
CA THR A 75 -0.08 4.78 -0.85
C THR A 75 0.50 4.76 0.54
N THR A 76 0.07 3.80 1.34
CA THR A 76 0.63 3.58 2.67
C THR A 76 1.21 2.18 2.78
N PHE A 77 2.29 2.04 3.53
CA PHE A 77 2.84 0.75 3.92
C PHE A 77 3.61 0.84 5.23
N SER A 78 3.58 -0.23 6.00
CA SER A 78 4.38 -0.38 7.22
C SER A 78 5.66 -1.16 6.95
N TRP A 79 6.60 -1.12 7.90
CA TRP A 79 7.96 -1.62 7.67
C TRP A 79 8.16 -3.12 7.95
N GLN A 80 7.17 -3.80 8.53
CA GLN A 80 7.31 -5.17 9.04
C GLN A 80 7.25 -6.29 7.98
N LYS A 81 7.08 -5.98 6.70
CA LYS A 81 6.98 -6.99 5.66
C LYS A 81 8.33 -7.26 4.98
N VAL A 82 8.50 -6.89 3.73
CA VAL A 82 9.69 -7.28 2.94
C VAL A 82 11.01 -6.81 3.54
N LEU A 83 11.05 -5.64 4.13
CA LEU A 83 12.26 -5.09 4.75
C LEU A 83 12.49 -5.56 6.18
N GLY A 84 11.57 -6.33 6.76
CA GLY A 84 11.77 -7.01 8.05
C GLY A 84 11.85 -6.11 9.28
N GLY A 85 11.44 -4.83 9.16
CA GLY A 85 11.39 -3.92 10.30
C GLY A 85 10.23 -4.18 11.25
N GLU A 86 10.09 -3.36 12.28
CA GLU A 86 8.96 -3.39 13.18
C GLU A 86 7.74 -2.65 12.60
N ALA A 87 6.54 -3.07 12.99
CA ALA A 87 5.27 -2.41 12.63
C ALA A 87 5.04 -1.08 13.38
N ALA A 88 6.09 -0.48 13.92
CA ALA A 88 6.02 0.73 14.74
C ALA A 88 5.80 2.00 13.90
N HIS A 89 6.28 1.99 12.68
CA HIS A 89 6.26 3.12 11.75
C HIS A 89 5.84 2.67 10.36
N GLY A 90 5.52 3.63 9.52
CA GLY A 90 5.15 3.38 8.13
C GLY A 90 5.42 4.59 7.26
N MET A 91 5.22 4.41 5.98
CA MET A 91 5.37 5.44 4.96
C MET A 91 4.00 5.85 4.44
N LEU A 92 3.86 7.14 4.13
CA LEU A 92 2.75 7.71 3.41
C LEU A 92 3.29 8.42 2.16
N ILE A 93 2.87 7.95 1.01
CA ILE A 93 3.23 8.53 -0.29
C ILE A 93 2.00 9.21 -0.86
N LEU A 94 2.13 10.47 -1.26
CA LEU A 94 1.07 11.24 -1.88
C LEU A 94 1.44 11.59 -3.32
N SER A 95 0.49 11.40 -4.24
CA SER A 95 0.59 11.97 -5.58
C SER A 95 0.38 13.49 -5.54
N PRO A 96 0.80 14.25 -6.56
CA PRO A 96 0.46 15.67 -6.66
C PRO A 96 -1.04 15.94 -6.60
N ARG A 97 -1.88 15.06 -7.14
CA ARG A 97 -3.34 15.15 -7.07
C ARG A 97 -3.85 15.03 -5.63
N ALA A 98 -3.32 14.08 -4.87
CA ALA A 98 -3.68 13.91 -3.46
C ALA A 98 -3.25 15.11 -2.62
N ALA A 99 -2.03 15.63 -2.85
CA ALA A 99 -1.53 16.83 -2.20
C ALA A 99 -2.44 18.04 -2.50
N GLN A 100 -2.79 18.26 -3.76
CA GLN A 100 -3.70 19.32 -4.17
C GLN A 100 -5.10 19.17 -3.54
N ARG A 101 -5.63 17.94 -3.46
CA ARG A 101 -6.92 17.66 -2.80
C ARG A 101 -6.87 18.06 -1.32
N LEU A 102 -5.79 17.71 -0.62
CA LEU A 102 -5.61 18.08 0.79
C LEU A 102 -5.57 19.60 1.02
N GLU A 103 -4.97 20.37 0.13
CA GLU A 103 -4.92 21.83 0.22
C GLU A 103 -6.24 22.52 -0.12
N ASN A 104 -7.04 21.89 -1.00
CA ASN A 104 -8.32 22.45 -1.47
C ASN A 104 -9.54 21.96 -0.68
N TYR A 105 -9.36 21.06 0.28
CA TYR A 105 -10.45 20.50 1.06
C TYR A 105 -10.37 20.92 2.53
N THR A 106 -11.47 21.42 3.05
CA THR A 106 -11.61 21.70 4.48
C THR A 106 -12.62 20.72 5.08
N PRO A 107 -12.22 19.86 6.03
CA PRO A 107 -13.11 18.93 6.68
C PRO A 107 -14.23 19.66 7.45
N SER A 108 -15.44 19.11 7.42
CA SER A 108 -16.60 19.66 8.16
C SER A 108 -16.53 19.39 9.66
N TRP A 109 -15.56 18.61 10.12
CA TRP A 109 -15.32 18.30 11.55
C TRP A 109 -13.85 18.47 11.91
N PRO A 110 -13.53 18.71 13.18
CA PRO A 110 -12.16 18.82 13.64
C PRO A 110 -11.42 17.49 13.46
N ILE A 111 -10.27 17.53 12.79
CA ILE A 111 -9.38 16.37 12.65
C ILE A 111 -8.42 16.33 13.84
N PRO A 112 -8.25 15.17 14.52
CA PRO A 112 -7.22 15.00 15.53
C PRO A 112 -5.83 15.37 15.01
N LYS A 113 -4.98 15.94 15.87
CA LYS A 113 -3.65 16.44 15.47
C LYS A 113 -2.82 15.40 14.70
N ILE A 114 -2.90 14.14 15.13
CA ILE A 114 -2.15 13.03 14.53
C ILE A 114 -2.51 12.76 13.04
N PHE A 115 -3.72 13.15 12.61
CA PHE A 115 -4.17 12.96 11.22
C PHE A 115 -4.11 14.24 10.39
N ARG A 116 -3.59 15.35 10.96
CA ARG A 116 -3.51 16.62 10.24
C ARG A 116 -2.28 16.64 9.34
N LEU A 117 -2.49 16.66 8.05
CA LEU A 117 -1.44 16.85 7.05
C LEU A 117 -1.39 18.29 6.52
N THR A 118 -2.39 19.11 6.88
CA THR A 118 -2.47 20.51 6.45
C THR A 118 -2.61 21.46 7.63
N LYS A 119 -2.12 22.68 7.44
CA LYS A 119 -2.31 23.83 8.34
C LYS A 119 -2.59 25.07 7.51
N ASN A 120 -3.69 25.76 7.80
CA ASN A 120 -4.11 26.96 7.06
C ASN A 120 -4.24 26.72 5.54
N GLY A 121 -4.77 25.58 5.13
CA GLY A 121 -4.95 25.25 3.71
C GLY A 121 -3.66 24.91 2.96
N LYS A 122 -2.54 24.67 3.66
CA LYS A 122 -1.27 24.27 3.06
C LYS A 122 -0.75 22.98 3.70
N LEU A 123 -0.06 22.16 2.94
CA LEU A 123 0.63 20.99 3.46
C LEU A 123 1.63 21.39 4.55
N ILE A 124 1.74 20.58 5.57
CA ILE A 124 2.76 20.71 6.61
C ILE A 124 4.04 20.07 6.07
N GLU A 125 4.83 20.84 5.33
CA GLU A 125 6.05 20.36 4.63
C GLU A 125 6.99 19.59 5.56
N GLY A 126 7.16 20.04 6.79
CA GLY A 126 8.03 19.40 7.76
C GLY A 126 7.73 17.91 8.00
N ILE A 127 6.47 17.45 7.83
CA ILE A 127 6.12 16.03 7.95
C ILE A 127 6.85 15.19 6.88
N PHE A 128 7.02 15.75 5.68
CA PHE A 128 7.70 15.10 4.56
C PHE A 128 9.23 15.28 4.61
N GLU A 129 9.72 16.08 5.55
CA GLU A 129 11.13 16.34 5.82
C GLU A 129 11.62 15.68 7.11
N GLY A 130 10.79 14.80 7.71
CA GLY A 130 11.12 14.02 8.90
C GLY A 130 10.65 14.62 10.23
N ALA A 131 9.87 15.71 10.23
CA ALA A 131 9.26 16.20 11.46
C ALA A 131 8.19 15.21 11.98
N THR A 132 8.27 14.89 13.26
CA THR A 132 7.35 13.96 13.93
C THR A 132 6.62 14.65 15.08
N ILE A 133 5.41 14.16 15.40
CA ILE A 133 4.63 14.68 16.54
C ILE A 133 5.29 14.30 17.86
N ASN A 134 5.79 13.07 17.95
CA ASN A 134 6.49 12.52 19.09
C ASN A 134 7.83 11.95 18.63
N THR A 135 8.77 11.79 19.53
CA THR A 135 10.03 11.10 19.25
C THR A 135 9.76 9.70 18.71
N PRO A 136 10.27 9.33 17.53
CA PRO A 136 10.12 8.00 16.99
C PRO A 136 10.94 6.98 17.77
N SER A 137 10.66 5.68 17.59
CA SER A 137 11.56 4.62 18.04
C SER A 137 12.85 4.67 17.23
N MET A 138 13.95 5.10 17.87
CA MET A 138 15.25 5.21 17.19
C MET A 138 15.77 3.84 16.76
N LEU A 139 15.52 2.78 17.56
CA LEU A 139 15.92 1.43 17.18
C LEU A 139 15.20 0.96 15.92
N ALA A 140 13.86 1.12 15.85
CA ALA A 140 13.10 0.75 14.66
C ALA A 140 13.55 1.56 13.43
N LEU A 141 13.94 2.82 13.61
CA LEU A 141 14.45 3.66 12.52
C LEU A 141 15.80 3.16 12.01
N GLU A 142 16.75 2.85 12.90
CA GLU A 142 18.07 2.33 12.54
C GLU A 142 17.95 0.97 11.84
N ASP A 143 17.13 0.06 12.36
CA ASP A 143 16.87 -1.25 11.72
C ASP A 143 16.32 -1.09 10.30
N TYR A 144 15.41 -0.12 10.12
CA TYR A 144 14.85 0.16 8.79
C TYR A 144 15.88 0.76 7.83
N LEU A 145 16.74 1.66 8.30
CA LEU A 145 17.83 2.23 7.49
C LEU A 145 18.83 1.15 7.06
N LEU A 146 19.23 0.26 7.98
CA LEU A 146 20.09 -0.88 7.65
C LEU A 146 19.44 -1.81 6.61
N SER A 147 18.15 -2.06 6.73
CA SER A 147 17.38 -2.86 5.77
C SER A 147 17.34 -2.20 4.37
N LEU A 148 17.22 -0.88 4.31
CA LEU A 148 17.26 -0.13 3.04
C LEU A 148 18.66 -0.16 2.42
N GLU A 149 19.72 -0.02 3.22
CA GLU A 149 21.11 -0.11 2.76
C GLU A 149 21.41 -1.52 2.21
N TRP A 150 21.00 -2.55 2.95
CA TRP A 150 21.09 -3.93 2.46
C TRP A 150 20.33 -4.12 1.16
N ALA A 151 19.08 -3.69 1.08
CA ALA A 151 18.29 -3.79 -0.14
C ALA A 151 18.98 -3.10 -1.33
N LYS A 152 19.55 -1.91 -1.11
CA LYS A 152 20.33 -1.18 -2.12
C LYS A 152 21.55 -1.97 -2.56
N SER A 153 22.28 -2.59 -1.62
CA SER A 153 23.49 -3.34 -1.90
C SER A 153 23.27 -4.59 -2.76
N ILE A 154 22.08 -5.20 -2.69
CA ILE A 154 21.76 -6.43 -3.43
C ILE A 154 21.09 -6.15 -4.79
N GLY A 155 20.83 -4.89 -5.16
CA GLY A 155 20.19 -4.52 -6.43
C GLY A 155 18.86 -3.78 -6.28
N GLY A 156 18.51 -3.35 -5.07
CA GLY A 156 17.35 -2.50 -4.77
C GLY A 156 16.00 -3.18 -4.97
N LYS A 157 14.98 -2.37 -5.24
CA LYS A 157 13.58 -2.81 -5.42
C LYS A 157 13.45 -4.00 -6.36
N ASN A 158 14.12 -3.97 -7.48
CA ASN A 158 13.98 -5.02 -8.51
C ASN A 158 14.45 -6.38 -8.00
N GLU A 159 15.57 -6.42 -7.28
CA GLU A 159 16.05 -7.70 -6.71
C GLU A 159 15.16 -8.17 -5.57
N LEU A 160 14.61 -7.29 -4.75
CA LEU A 160 13.63 -7.67 -3.72
C LEU A 160 12.39 -8.32 -4.35
N ILE A 161 11.84 -7.71 -5.39
CA ILE A 161 10.71 -8.27 -6.16
C ILE A 161 11.07 -9.63 -6.77
N ASN A 162 12.25 -9.75 -7.36
CA ASN A 162 12.72 -11.02 -7.94
C ASN A 162 12.87 -12.10 -6.86
N ARG A 163 13.36 -11.77 -5.67
CA ARG A 163 13.44 -12.70 -4.54
C ARG A 163 12.07 -13.15 -4.08
N ALA A 164 11.11 -12.22 -3.92
CA ALA A 164 9.73 -12.55 -3.58
C ALA A 164 9.13 -13.53 -4.59
N LYS A 165 9.28 -13.25 -5.90
CA LYS A 165 8.80 -14.13 -6.96
C LYS A 165 9.45 -15.52 -6.94
N ARG A 166 10.76 -15.61 -6.73
CA ARG A 166 11.46 -16.92 -6.63
C ARG A 166 10.99 -17.72 -5.43
N ASN A 167 10.80 -17.06 -4.27
CA ASN A 167 10.32 -17.71 -3.06
C ASN A 167 8.88 -18.22 -3.24
N ALA A 168 8.00 -17.39 -3.79
CA ALA A 168 6.64 -17.77 -4.09
C ALA A 168 6.60 -18.95 -5.09
N LYS A 169 7.37 -18.87 -6.17
CA LYS A 169 7.46 -19.96 -7.14
C LYS A 169 7.86 -21.29 -6.50
N ALA A 170 8.82 -21.30 -5.59
CA ALA A 170 9.22 -22.52 -4.90
C ALA A 170 8.08 -23.14 -4.06
N ILE A 171 7.24 -22.27 -3.46
CA ILE A 171 6.06 -22.71 -2.72
C ILE A 171 4.98 -23.24 -3.68
N TRP A 172 4.72 -22.53 -4.78
CA TRP A 172 3.72 -22.95 -5.77
C TRP A 172 4.11 -24.26 -6.44
N ASP A 173 5.36 -24.42 -6.86
CA ASP A 173 5.86 -25.66 -7.44
C ASP A 173 5.70 -26.84 -6.46
N PHE A 174 5.86 -26.59 -5.15
CA PHE A 174 5.61 -27.61 -4.14
C PHE A 174 4.13 -27.94 -4.02
N CYS A 175 3.25 -26.95 -3.99
CA CYS A 175 1.79 -27.16 -3.92
C CYS A 175 1.28 -27.88 -5.16
N ASP A 176 1.66 -27.43 -6.36
CA ASP A 176 1.20 -27.97 -7.64
C ASP A 176 1.62 -29.45 -7.86
N SER A 177 2.66 -29.88 -7.14
CA SER A 177 3.12 -31.28 -7.18
C SER A 177 2.37 -32.23 -6.22
N ARG A 178 1.28 -31.78 -5.57
CA ARG A 178 0.58 -32.54 -4.52
C ARG A 178 -0.93 -32.39 -4.65
N ASP A 179 -1.60 -33.53 -4.68
CA ASP A 179 -3.07 -33.60 -4.86
C ASP A 179 -3.88 -33.18 -3.63
N TRP A 180 -3.23 -33.01 -2.48
CA TRP A 180 -3.88 -32.69 -1.20
C TRP A 180 -3.71 -31.22 -0.78
N ILE A 181 -3.04 -30.40 -1.59
CA ILE A 181 -2.86 -28.96 -1.38
C ILE A 181 -3.48 -28.21 -2.55
N GLU A 182 -4.32 -27.23 -2.24
CA GLU A 182 -4.91 -26.33 -3.21
C GLU A 182 -4.71 -24.88 -2.77
N ASN A 183 -4.47 -23.99 -3.73
CA ASN A 183 -4.46 -22.56 -3.48
C ASN A 183 -5.88 -22.04 -3.33
N LEU A 184 -6.14 -21.33 -2.24
CA LEU A 184 -7.41 -20.65 -2.04
C LEU A 184 -7.56 -19.45 -2.98
N ALA A 185 -6.50 -18.67 -3.17
CA ALA A 185 -6.55 -17.44 -3.91
C ALA A 185 -6.55 -17.67 -5.43
N ILE A 186 -7.50 -17.03 -6.12
CA ILE A 186 -7.58 -17.06 -7.59
C ILE A 186 -6.37 -16.32 -8.20
N ASN A 187 -6.01 -15.18 -7.61
CA ASN A 187 -4.79 -14.44 -7.94
C ASN A 187 -3.91 -14.38 -6.67
N PRO A 188 -3.01 -15.32 -6.46
CA PRO A 188 -2.18 -15.33 -5.26
C PRO A 188 -1.13 -14.22 -5.26
N SER A 189 -0.88 -13.67 -4.08
CA SER A 189 0.23 -12.74 -3.87
C SER A 189 1.58 -13.46 -3.87
N THR A 190 2.61 -12.75 -4.27
CA THR A 190 4.01 -13.24 -4.23
C THR A 190 4.67 -12.91 -2.90
#